data_e4524e475ff418800a1127e009e9dcbf
#
_entry.id   e4524e475ff418800a1127e009e9dcbf
#
_cell.length_a   1.000
_cell.length_b   1.000
_cell.length_c   1.000
_cell.angle_alpha   90.00
_cell.angle_beta   90.00
_cell.angle_gamma   90.00
#
_symmetry.space_group_name_H-M   'P 1'
#
loop_
_entity.id
_entity.type
_entity.pdbx_description
1 polymer ?
#
loop_
_entity_poly.entity_id
_entity_poly.type
_entity_poly.pdbx_seq_one_letter_code
_entity_poly.pdbx_strand_id
1 'polypeptide(L)'
;METRKLYYEDPFQKGFATTVVSCDEVKGGYAVVLAETAFYPEGGGQPYDTGVLGEANVLEVHEKNGVITHLCDKPFEVGESVSGKIDWARRFDHMQQHSGEHICSGLICERFHCDNVGFHMGADVVTIDFNADISWDELMEIEQLANLYIYEDHPIDIQFYRGAELDKVEYRSKKPLEGDVRIVSFPGADCCACCGTHVMRSGQVGLVKFLSVQKFRDGVRIELLSGK
;
A
#
# COMPACT_ATOMS: atom_id res chain seq x y z
N MET A 1 1.60 -13.15 -20.50
CA MET A 1 1.46 -13.94 -19.23
C MET A 1 1.46 -12.94 -18.10
N GLU A 2 0.54 -13.05 -17.12
CA GLU A 2 0.55 -12.18 -15.94
C GLU A 2 1.70 -12.52 -15.02
N THR A 3 2.25 -11.52 -14.34
CA THR A 3 3.32 -11.71 -13.34
C THR A 3 2.72 -12.18 -12.02
N ARG A 4 3.25 -13.28 -11.43
CA ARG A 4 2.80 -13.73 -10.10
C ARG A 4 3.28 -12.76 -9.02
N LYS A 5 2.34 -12.33 -8.17
CA LYS A 5 2.52 -11.27 -7.17
C LYS A 5 2.84 -11.87 -5.80
N LEU A 6 4.13 -12.14 -5.52
CA LEU A 6 4.58 -12.73 -4.26
C LEU A 6 4.27 -11.84 -3.05
N TYR A 7 4.27 -10.52 -3.22
CA TYR A 7 3.94 -9.56 -2.16
C TYR A 7 2.47 -9.64 -1.68
N TYR A 8 1.59 -10.32 -2.41
CA TYR A 8 0.23 -10.64 -1.94
C TYR A 8 0.16 -11.95 -1.17
N GLU A 9 1.10 -12.87 -1.41
CA GLU A 9 1.19 -14.15 -0.71
C GLU A 9 1.88 -13.96 0.65
N ASP A 10 3.00 -13.23 0.66
CA ASP A 10 3.72 -12.82 1.86
C ASP A 10 4.28 -11.39 1.70
N PRO A 11 3.64 -10.36 2.30
CA PRO A 11 4.14 -8.99 2.23
C PRO A 11 5.48 -8.78 2.95
N PHE A 12 5.91 -9.72 3.80
CA PHE A 12 7.18 -9.71 4.52
C PHE A 12 8.32 -10.42 3.78
N GLN A 13 8.05 -10.99 2.60
CA GLN A 13 9.08 -11.62 1.78
C GLN A 13 10.10 -10.59 1.29
N LYS A 14 11.34 -10.72 1.76
CA LYS A 14 12.44 -9.77 1.48
C LYS A 14 13.28 -10.16 0.27
N GLY A 15 13.31 -11.46 -0.04
CA GLY A 15 14.10 -12.00 -1.15
C GLY A 15 13.35 -13.13 -1.85
N PHE A 16 13.63 -13.33 -3.13
CA PHE A 16 13.01 -14.37 -3.95
C PHE A 16 13.93 -14.75 -5.10
N ALA A 17 13.67 -15.90 -5.71
CA ALA A 17 14.30 -16.32 -6.95
C ALA A 17 13.23 -16.39 -8.05
N THR A 18 13.59 -16.01 -9.27
CA THR A 18 12.66 -15.95 -10.39
C THR A 18 13.37 -16.10 -11.72
N THR A 19 12.64 -16.13 -12.82
CA THR A 19 13.15 -16.19 -14.19
C THR A 19 12.79 -14.92 -14.95
N VAL A 20 13.73 -14.41 -15.75
CA VAL A 20 13.51 -13.27 -16.63
C VAL A 20 12.65 -13.69 -17.83
N VAL A 21 11.52 -13.02 -18.02
CA VAL A 21 10.57 -13.27 -19.13
C VAL A 21 10.86 -12.39 -20.33
N SER A 22 11.18 -11.12 -20.10
CA SER A 22 11.66 -10.19 -21.13
C SER A 22 12.60 -9.14 -20.53
N CYS A 23 13.47 -8.58 -21.39
CA CYS A 23 14.36 -7.49 -21.04
C CYS A 23 14.56 -6.63 -22.29
N ASP A 24 14.04 -5.40 -22.26
CA ASP A 24 14.10 -4.47 -23.36
C ASP A 24 14.83 -3.19 -22.95
N GLU A 25 15.73 -2.69 -23.78
CA GLU A 25 16.39 -1.41 -23.55
C GLU A 25 15.37 -0.26 -23.70
N VAL A 26 15.32 0.61 -22.71
CA VAL A 26 14.41 1.77 -22.66
C VAL A 26 15.15 3.01 -22.21
N LYS A 27 14.50 4.17 -22.31
CA LYS A 27 15.08 5.40 -21.77
C LYS A 27 15.28 5.28 -20.26
N GLY A 28 16.52 5.35 -19.81
CA GLY A 28 16.89 5.32 -18.39
C GLY A 28 17.31 3.94 -17.87
N GLY A 29 17.34 2.90 -18.70
CA GLY A 29 17.79 1.57 -18.32
C GLY A 29 17.14 0.44 -19.12
N TYR A 30 16.71 -0.59 -18.42
CA TYR A 30 16.16 -1.82 -19.00
C TYR A 30 14.82 -2.15 -18.36
N ALA A 31 13.80 -2.33 -19.18
CA ALA A 31 12.47 -2.77 -18.77
C ALA A 31 12.48 -4.30 -18.65
N VAL A 32 12.49 -4.81 -17.44
CA VAL A 32 12.60 -6.23 -17.13
C VAL A 32 11.27 -6.77 -16.63
N VAL A 33 10.74 -7.81 -17.26
CA VAL A 33 9.57 -8.56 -16.79
C VAL A 33 10.03 -9.89 -16.22
N LEU A 34 9.51 -10.24 -15.05
CA LEU A 34 9.82 -11.45 -14.32
C LEU A 34 8.61 -12.39 -14.31
N ALA A 35 8.84 -13.70 -14.18
CA ALA A 35 7.77 -14.68 -14.01
C ALA A 35 6.96 -14.43 -12.72
N GLU A 36 7.67 -14.10 -11.65
CA GLU A 36 7.11 -13.71 -10.35
C GLU A 36 7.98 -12.65 -9.68
N THR A 37 7.39 -11.84 -8.79
CA THR A 37 8.10 -10.77 -8.11
C THR A 37 7.55 -10.46 -6.72
N ALA A 38 8.46 -10.15 -5.78
CA ALA A 38 8.13 -9.58 -4.48
C ALA A 38 8.18 -8.03 -4.50
N PHE A 39 8.65 -7.40 -5.57
CA PHE A 39 8.63 -5.94 -5.72
C PHE A 39 7.19 -5.44 -5.94
N TYR A 40 6.72 -4.56 -5.06
CA TYR A 40 5.43 -3.91 -5.21
C TYR A 40 5.51 -2.81 -6.29
N PRO A 41 4.62 -2.80 -7.27
CA PRO A 41 4.52 -1.73 -8.25
C PRO A 41 3.80 -0.51 -7.65
N GLU A 42 4.02 0.66 -8.20
CA GLU A 42 3.26 1.84 -7.81
C GLU A 42 1.76 1.62 -8.03
N GLY A 43 0.97 1.88 -6.99
CA GLY A 43 -0.48 1.72 -7.08
C GLY A 43 -1.22 2.05 -5.78
N GLY A 44 -2.50 2.43 -5.90
CA GLY A 44 -3.33 2.71 -4.74
C GLY A 44 -2.82 3.83 -3.82
N GLY A 45 -2.04 4.78 -4.33
CA GLY A 45 -1.44 5.86 -3.55
C GLY A 45 -0.13 5.49 -2.86
N GLN A 46 0.32 4.23 -2.96
CA GLN A 46 1.60 3.76 -2.42
C GLN A 46 2.66 3.76 -3.53
N PRO A 47 3.86 4.31 -3.30
CA PRO A 47 4.98 4.24 -4.22
C PRO A 47 5.50 2.80 -4.42
N TYR A 48 6.20 2.60 -5.53
CA TYR A 48 6.87 1.33 -5.82
C TYR A 48 8.03 1.02 -4.85
N ASP A 49 8.36 -0.27 -4.76
CA ASP A 49 9.57 -0.72 -4.10
C ASP A 49 10.81 -0.47 -4.96
N THR A 50 11.94 -0.38 -4.28
CA THR A 50 13.29 -0.44 -4.85
C THR A 50 14.06 -1.62 -4.27
N GLY A 51 15.25 -1.88 -4.79
CA GLY A 51 16.13 -2.93 -4.31
C GLY A 51 17.09 -3.42 -5.39
N VAL A 52 17.45 -4.70 -5.35
CA VAL A 52 18.39 -5.28 -6.28
C VAL A 52 17.83 -6.55 -6.93
N LEU A 53 18.13 -6.75 -8.21
CA LEU A 53 17.84 -7.95 -8.98
C LEU A 53 19.16 -8.46 -9.55
N GLY A 54 19.66 -9.61 -9.09
CA GLY A 54 21.03 -10.03 -9.37
C GLY A 54 22.04 -8.95 -8.97
N GLU A 55 22.76 -8.43 -9.97
CA GLU A 55 23.73 -7.31 -9.82
C GLU A 55 23.16 -5.95 -10.25
N ALA A 56 21.91 -5.89 -10.68
CA ALA A 56 21.25 -4.66 -11.11
C ALA A 56 20.48 -3.99 -9.98
N ASN A 57 20.41 -2.66 -9.98
CA ASN A 57 19.49 -1.92 -9.14
C ASN A 57 18.11 -1.86 -9.81
N VAL A 58 17.05 -2.09 -9.04
CA VAL A 58 15.66 -1.86 -9.43
C VAL A 58 15.31 -0.43 -9.05
N LEU A 59 15.10 0.41 -10.06
CA LEU A 59 14.88 1.86 -9.92
C LEU A 59 13.41 2.20 -9.78
N GLU A 60 12.55 1.56 -10.58
CA GLU A 60 11.10 1.75 -10.61
C GLU A 60 10.40 0.41 -10.87
N VAL A 61 9.15 0.30 -10.40
CA VAL A 61 8.30 -0.88 -10.65
C VAL A 61 6.89 -0.42 -10.99
N HIS A 62 6.36 -0.85 -12.13
CA HIS A 62 5.04 -0.47 -12.62
C HIS A 62 4.24 -1.69 -13.08
N GLU A 63 2.92 -1.62 -12.95
CA GLU A 63 2.00 -2.66 -13.42
C GLU A 63 1.11 -2.13 -14.53
N LYS A 64 0.97 -2.93 -15.59
CA LYS A 64 -0.01 -2.70 -16.64
C LYS A 64 -0.62 -4.03 -17.10
N ASN A 65 -1.94 -4.15 -17.01
CA ASN A 65 -2.69 -5.36 -17.43
C ASN A 65 -2.14 -6.66 -16.83
N GLY A 66 -1.82 -6.66 -15.54
CA GLY A 66 -1.31 -7.84 -14.83
C GLY A 66 0.17 -8.14 -15.06
N VAL A 67 0.86 -7.37 -15.90
CA VAL A 67 2.30 -7.51 -16.14
C VAL A 67 3.07 -6.47 -15.33
N ILE A 68 4.03 -6.93 -14.51
CA ILE A 68 4.87 -6.06 -13.70
C ILE A 68 6.23 -5.89 -14.40
N THR A 69 6.56 -4.63 -14.68
CA THR A 69 7.81 -4.22 -15.32
C THR A 69 8.71 -3.53 -14.29
N HIS A 70 9.96 -3.99 -14.22
CA HIS A 70 11.00 -3.42 -13.36
C HIS A 70 11.97 -2.62 -14.23
N LEU A 71 12.16 -1.34 -13.92
CA LEU A 71 13.23 -0.54 -14.54
C LEU A 71 14.54 -0.84 -13.82
N CYS A 72 15.49 -1.47 -14.52
CA CYS A 72 16.80 -1.85 -13.99
C CYS A 72 17.91 -1.06 -14.66
N ASP A 73 19.03 -0.84 -13.95
CA ASP A 73 20.21 -0.15 -14.46
C ASP A 73 21.15 -1.05 -15.31
N LYS A 74 20.91 -2.38 -15.32
CA LYS A 74 21.66 -3.36 -16.11
C LYS A 74 20.73 -4.33 -16.84
N PRO A 75 21.17 -4.88 -18.00
CA PRO A 75 20.41 -5.87 -18.75
C PRO A 75 20.45 -7.27 -18.13
N PHE A 76 19.53 -8.12 -18.60
CA PHE A 76 19.46 -9.55 -18.31
C PHE A 76 19.20 -10.35 -19.58
N GLU A 77 19.59 -11.62 -19.58
CA GLU A 77 19.23 -12.55 -20.63
C GLU A 77 17.83 -13.14 -20.39
N VAL A 78 17.04 -13.27 -21.42
CA VAL A 78 15.72 -13.92 -21.34
C VAL A 78 15.89 -15.40 -21.00
N GLY A 79 15.15 -15.86 -19.98
CA GLY A 79 15.30 -17.23 -19.44
C GLY A 79 16.34 -17.35 -18.33
N GLU A 80 17.09 -16.29 -18.02
CA GLU A 80 18.04 -16.28 -16.92
C GLU A 80 17.30 -16.42 -15.56
N SER A 81 17.90 -17.24 -14.67
CA SER A 81 17.45 -17.34 -13.27
C SER A 81 18.16 -16.30 -12.43
N VAL A 82 17.39 -15.44 -11.78
CA VAL A 82 17.89 -14.30 -11.00
C VAL A 82 17.31 -14.29 -9.59
N SER A 83 18.05 -13.70 -8.65
CA SER A 83 17.58 -13.46 -7.29
C SER A 83 17.23 -11.98 -7.09
N GLY A 84 16.02 -11.72 -6.56
CA GLY A 84 15.60 -10.37 -6.18
C GLY A 84 15.68 -10.18 -4.66
N LYS A 85 16.04 -8.97 -4.25
CA LYS A 85 16.00 -8.52 -2.85
C LYS A 85 15.48 -7.10 -2.78
N ILE A 86 14.34 -6.93 -2.11
CA ILE A 86 13.70 -5.60 -1.94
C ILE A 86 14.45 -4.78 -0.89
N ASP A 87 14.42 -3.45 -1.02
CA ASP A 87 14.75 -2.52 0.06
C ASP A 87 13.69 -2.63 1.16
N TRP A 88 14.03 -3.43 2.17
CA TRP A 88 13.10 -3.73 3.25
C TRP A 88 12.78 -2.51 4.11
N ALA A 89 13.73 -1.59 4.30
CA ALA A 89 13.48 -0.40 5.10
C ALA A 89 12.40 0.46 4.45
N ARG A 90 12.48 0.66 3.13
CA ARG A 90 11.47 1.34 2.32
C ARG A 90 10.12 0.61 2.31
N ARG A 91 10.11 -0.71 2.06
CA ARG A 91 8.88 -1.51 2.06
C ARG A 91 8.17 -1.44 3.40
N PHE A 92 8.88 -1.64 4.49
CA PHE A 92 8.28 -1.67 5.81
C PHE A 92 7.75 -0.30 6.24
N ASP A 93 8.46 0.78 5.92
CA ASP A 93 7.97 2.14 6.10
C ASP A 93 6.65 2.36 5.33
N HIS A 94 6.58 1.99 4.05
CA HIS A 94 5.34 2.08 3.27
C HIS A 94 4.21 1.25 3.88
N MET A 95 4.48 0.06 4.40
CA MET A 95 3.48 -0.78 5.08
C MET A 95 2.97 -0.11 6.36
N GLN A 96 3.85 0.52 7.16
CA GLN A 96 3.48 1.28 8.35
C GLN A 96 2.63 2.50 7.99
N GLN A 97 3.06 3.30 7.02
CA GLN A 97 2.34 4.47 6.54
C GLN A 97 0.95 4.11 6.02
N HIS A 98 0.84 3.09 5.17
CA HIS A 98 -0.42 2.65 4.58
C HIS A 98 -1.38 2.07 5.61
N SER A 99 -0.87 1.25 6.52
CA SER A 99 -1.71 0.66 7.58
C SER A 99 -2.19 1.70 8.60
N GLY A 100 -1.33 2.66 8.95
CA GLY A 100 -1.70 3.79 9.81
C GLY A 100 -2.75 4.69 9.16
N GLU A 101 -2.65 4.92 7.84
CA GLU A 101 -3.67 5.63 7.07
C GLU A 101 -5.03 4.94 7.17
N HIS A 102 -5.09 3.62 6.96
CA HIS A 102 -6.34 2.87 7.07
C HIS A 102 -6.98 2.98 8.45
N ILE A 103 -6.21 2.81 9.51
CA ILE A 103 -6.71 2.96 10.89
C ILE A 103 -7.30 4.35 11.09
N CYS A 104 -6.57 5.41 10.71
CA CYS A 104 -7.04 6.79 10.83
C CYS A 104 -8.27 7.06 9.97
N SER A 105 -8.25 6.65 8.72
CA SER A 105 -9.36 6.88 7.79
C SER A 105 -10.63 6.17 8.20
N GLY A 106 -10.54 4.95 8.71
CA GLY A 106 -11.71 4.23 9.19
C GLY A 106 -12.34 4.92 10.40
N LEU A 107 -11.54 5.29 11.40
CA LEU A 107 -12.00 6.01 12.60
C LEU A 107 -12.61 7.38 12.26
N ILE A 108 -12.01 8.12 11.30
CA ILE A 108 -12.54 9.41 10.84
C ILE A 108 -13.87 9.21 10.11
N CYS A 109 -13.94 8.26 9.16
CA CYS A 109 -15.17 8.00 8.39
C CYS A 109 -16.32 7.57 9.30
N GLU A 110 -16.06 6.74 10.31
CA GLU A 110 -17.06 6.31 11.28
C GLU A 110 -17.57 7.48 12.11
N ARG A 111 -16.66 8.29 12.68
CA ARG A 111 -17.02 9.38 13.59
C ARG A 111 -17.76 10.54 12.91
N PHE A 112 -17.30 10.91 11.70
CA PHE A 112 -17.83 12.09 10.98
C PHE A 112 -18.84 11.74 9.90
N HIS A 113 -19.14 10.45 9.68
CA HIS A 113 -20.03 9.95 8.62
C HIS A 113 -19.65 10.53 7.25
N CYS A 114 -18.37 10.49 6.93
CA CYS A 114 -17.76 11.08 5.74
C CYS A 114 -16.98 10.06 4.94
N ASP A 115 -16.50 10.46 3.76
CA ASP A 115 -15.70 9.66 2.87
C ASP A 115 -14.24 10.13 2.83
N ASN A 116 -13.29 9.19 2.79
CA ASN A 116 -11.93 9.45 2.36
C ASN A 116 -11.96 9.60 0.82
N VAL A 117 -11.76 10.83 0.34
CA VAL A 117 -11.81 11.18 -1.09
C VAL A 117 -10.42 11.33 -1.73
N GLY A 118 -9.34 11.21 -0.94
CA GLY A 118 -7.97 11.26 -1.42
C GLY A 118 -6.99 10.59 -0.48
N PHE A 119 -5.99 9.93 -1.05
CA PHE A 119 -4.83 9.36 -0.35
C PHE A 119 -3.60 9.46 -1.24
N HIS A 120 -2.52 9.95 -0.68
CA HIS A 120 -1.22 9.98 -1.35
C HIS A 120 -0.11 9.83 -0.33
N MET A 121 0.77 8.88 -0.57
CA MET A 121 1.99 8.68 0.20
C MET A 121 3.13 9.43 -0.49
N GLY A 122 3.42 10.64 0.01
CA GLY A 122 4.54 11.47 -0.46
C GLY A 122 5.88 10.99 0.09
N ALA A 123 6.95 11.69 -0.31
CA ALA A 123 8.30 11.38 0.17
C ALA A 123 8.50 11.72 1.65
N ASP A 124 7.84 12.78 2.13
CA ASP A 124 8.05 13.32 3.48
C ASP A 124 6.82 13.11 4.38
N VAL A 125 5.62 13.12 3.81
CA VAL A 125 4.35 13.00 4.55
C VAL A 125 3.32 12.23 3.75
N VAL A 126 2.38 11.64 4.47
CA VAL A 126 1.15 11.08 3.90
C VAL A 126 0.06 12.13 3.94
N THR A 127 -0.71 12.28 2.86
CA THR A 127 -1.89 13.14 2.81
C THR A 127 -3.16 12.33 2.64
N ILE A 128 -4.18 12.68 3.41
CA ILE A 128 -5.54 12.13 3.30
C ILE A 128 -6.56 13.26 3.23
N ASP A 129 -7.53 13.10 2.34
CA ASP A 129 -8.58 14.10 2.10
C ASP A 129 -9.95 13.54 2.47
N PHE A 130 -10.74 14.34 3.18
CA PHE A 130 -12.10 13.97 3.58
C PHE A 130 -13.11 15.06 3.14
N ASN A 131 -14.34 14.63 2.83
CA ASN A 131 -15.46 15.53 2.48
C ASN A 131 -16.24 15.99 3.74
N ALA A 132 -15.55 16.30 4.82
CA ALA A 132 -16.11 16.80 6.07
C ALA A 132 -15.25 17.93 6.64
N ASP A 133 -15.84 18.77 7.47
CA ASP A 133 -15.10 19.72 8.28
C ASP A 133 -14.66 19.02 9.58
N ILE A 134 -13.37 19.02 9.84
CA ILE A 134 -12.74 18.39 11.01
C ILE A 134 -11.78 19.39 11.63
N SER A 135 -11.98 19.69 12.88
CA SER A 135 -11.10 20.58 13.63
C SER A 135 -9.84 19.86 14.12
N TRP A 136 -8.84 20.66 14.48
CA TRP A 136 -7.62 20.11 15.08
C TRP A 136 -7.87 19.35 16.37
N ASP A 137 -8.75 19.84 17.25
CA ASP A 137 -9.04 19.20 18.53
C ASP A 137 -9.70 17.84 18.33
N GLU A 138 -10.68 17.75 17.41
CA GLU A 138 -11.31 16.47 17.02
C GLU A 138 -10.30 15.50 16.41
N LEU A 139 -9.37 16.02 15.60
CA LEU A 139 -8.32 15.21 15.02
C LEU A 139 -7.35 14.64 16.08
N MET A 140 -7.06 15.42 17.14
CA MET A 140 -6.27 14.92 18.28
C MET A 140 -6.97 13.80 19.05
N GLU A 141 -8.29 13.81 19.15
CA GLU A 141 -9.04 12.69 19.73
C GLU A 141 -8.93 11.42 18.85
N ILE A 142 -9.00 11.57 17.51
CA ILE A 142 -8.79 10.47 16.58
C ILE A 142 -7.36 9.93 16.69
N GLU A 143 -6.35 10.79 16.81
CA GLU A 143 -4.94 10.38 17.00
C GLU A 143 -4.79 9.48 18.24
N GLN A 144 -5.44 9.85 19.34
CA GLN A 144 -5.41 9.05 20.57
C GLN A 144 -6.08 7.68 20.37
N LEU A 145 -7.24 7.63 19.71
CA LEU A 145 -7.94 6.38 19.41
C LEU A 145 -7.12 5.49 18.46
N ALA A 146 -6.52 6.07 17.42
CA ALA A 146 -5.66 5.33 16.49
C ALA A 146 -4.44 4.72 17.20
N ASN A 147 -3.79 5.49 18.06
CA ASN A 147 -2.64 5.00 18.82
C ASN A 147 -3.04 3.95 19.90
N LEU A 148 -4.22 4.06 20.47
CA LEU A 148 -4.76 3.02 21.36
C LEU A 148 -5.00 1.71 20.58
N TYR A 149 -5.63 1.78 19.41
CA TYR A 149 -5.84 0.64 18.53
C TYR A 149 -4.51 -0.04 18.13
N ILE A 150 -3.49 0.76 17.83
CA ILE A 150 -2.13 0.27 17.52
C ILE A 150 -1.55 -0.46 18.73
N TYR A 151 -1.69 0.11 19.94
CA TYR A 151 -1.19 -0.47 21.18
C TYR A 151 -1.86 -1.81 21.53
N GLU A 152 -3.15 -1.97 21.21
CA GLU A 152 -3.91 -3.20 21.44
C GLU A 152 -3.49 -4.36 20.53
N ASP A 153 -2.72 -4.08 19.48
CA ASP A 153 -2.08 -5.06 18.60
C ASP A 153 -3.05 -6.05 17.93
N HIS A 154 -4.07 -5.53 17.27
CA HIS A 154 -5.07 -6.32 16.53
C HIS A 154 -4.48 -7.00 15.30
N PRO A 155 -4.90 -8.24 14.97
CA PRO A 155 -4.55 -8.87 13.69
C PRO A 155 -5.23 -8.15 12.53
N ILE A 156 -4.53 -8.01 11.41
CA ILE A 156 -5.07 -7.46 10.17
C ILE A 156 -5.38 -8.62 9.24
N ASP A 157 -6.62 -8.69 8.74
CA ASP A 157 -7.07 -9.73 7.84
C ASP A 157 -7.09 -9.22 6.40
N ILE A 158 -6.56 -10.05 5.49
CA ILE A 158 -6.47 -9.72 4.06
C ILE A 158 -7.03 -10.88 3.26
N GLN A 159 -8.13 -10.64 2.55
CA GLN A 159 -8.81 -11.67 1.78
C GLN A 159 -9.21 -11.19 0.39
N PHE A 160 -9.30 -12.14 -0.56
CA PHE A 160 -9.86 -11.91 -1.89
C PHE A 160 -11.29 -12.43 -1.93
N TYR A 161 -12.21 -11.58 -2.34
CA TYR A 161 -13.63 -11.92 -2.50
C TYR A 161 -14.05 -11.88 -3.97
N ARG A 162 -14.98 -12.76 -4.35
CA ARG A 162 -15.46 -12.91 -5.73
C ARG A 162 -16.99 -12.95 -5.78
N GLY A 163 -17.55 -12.22 -6.77
CA GLY A 163 -18.99 -12.26 -7.05
C GLY A 163 -19.86 -12.10 -5.80
N ALA A 164 -20.81 -13.00 -5.58
CA ALA A 164 -21.78 -12.93 -4.48
C ALA A 164 -21.17 -13.02 -3.06
N GLU A 165 -19.90 -13.38 -2.91
CA GLU A 165 -19.21 -13.33 -1.61
C GLU A 165 -18.88 -11.88 -1.22
N LEU A 166 -18.57 -11.05 -2.21
CA LEU A 166 -18.28 -9.63 -2.03
C LEU A 166 -19.53 -8.86 -1.53
N ASP A 167 -20.72 -9.25 -2.01
CA ASP A 167 -21.99 -8.61 -1.62
C ASP A 167 -22.32 -8.77 -0.12
N LYS A 168 -21.65 -9.71 0.56
CA LYS A 168 -21.85 -9.98 2.00
C LYS A 168 -20.88 -9.21 2.90
N VAL A 169 -19.93 -8.50 2.33
CA VAL A 169 -18.88 -7.76 3.06
C VAL A 169 -19.18 -6.27 2.99
N GLU A 170 -19.35 -5.64 4.14
CA GLU A 170 -19.39 -4.17 4.21
C GLU A 170 -17.95 -3.65 4.17
N TYR A 171 -17.63 -2.87 3.14
CA TYR A 171 -16.29 -2.30 2.96
C TYR A 171 -16.33 -0.93 2.28
N ARG A 172 -15.32 -0.11 2.57
CA ARG A 172 -15.10 1.16 1.88
C ARG A 172 -14.43 0.92 0.53
N SER A 173 -14.86 1.65 -0.48
CA SER A 173 -14.18 1.69 -1.77
C SER A 173 -14.35 3.04 -2.43
N LYS A 174 -13.29 3.56 -3.06
CA LYS A 174 -13.32 4.83 -3.81
C LYS A 174 -13.93 4.67 -5.22
N LYS A 175 -14.12 3.44 -5.69
CA LYS A 175 -14.64 3.12 -7.03
C LYS A 175 -15.49 1.85 -6.98
N PRO A 176 -16.47 1.71 -7.87
CA PRO A 176 -17.08 0.42 -8.15
C PRO A 176 -15.99 -0.56 -8.59
N LEU A 177 -16.02 -1.78 -8.04
CA LEU A 177 -15.03 -2.81 -8.33
C LEU A 177 -15.71 -4.00 -8.98
N GLU A 178 -15.04 -4.60 -9.96
CA GLU A 178 -15.48 -5.80 -10.67
C GLU A 178 -14.39 -6.87 -10.56
N GLY A 179 -14.81 -8.15 -10.57
CA GLY A 179 -13.89 -9.29 -10.50
C GLY A 179 -13.44 -9.62 -9.09
N ASP A 180 -12.18 -10.01 -8.94
CA ASP A 180 -11.57 -10.35 -7.66
C ASP A 180 -11.21 -9.07 -6.89
N VAL A 181 -11.81 -8.87 -5.73
CA VAL A 181 -11.58 -7.70 -4.89
C VAL A 181 -10.80 -8.10 -3.64
N ARG A 182 -9.63 -7.47 -3.47
CA ARG A 182 -8.81 -7.64 -2.26
C ARG A 182 -9.31 -6.68 -1.19
N ILE A 183 -9.78 -7.25 -0.08
CA ILE A 183 -10.25 -6.52 1.10
C ILE A 183 -9.20 -6.63 2.20
N VAL A 184 -8.86 -5.49 2.79
CA VAL A 184 -8.02 -5.38 3.97
C VAL A 184 -8.90 -4.93 5.12
N SER A 185 -8.95 -5.74 6.17
CA SER A 185 -9.76 -5.51 7.36
C SER A 185 -8.89 -5.24 8.58
N PHE A 186 -9.15 -4.12 9.21
CA PHE A 186 -8.65 -3.71 10.51
C PHE A 186 -9.81 -3.82 11.49
N PRO A 187 -9.99 -4.97 12.20
CA PRO A 187 -11.19 -5.25 12.98
C PRO A 187 -11.52 -4.14 13.99
N GLY A 188 -12.69 -3.51 13.84
CA GLY A 188 -13.12 -2.40 14.71
C GLY A 188 -12.55 -1.02 14.33
N ALA A 189 -11.75 -0.91 13.29
CA ALA A 189 -11.25 0.38 12.79
C ALA A 189 -11.59 0.62 11.32
N ASP A 190 -11.27 -0.31 10.41
CA ASP A 190 -11.53 -0.14 8.97
C ASP A 190 -11.76 -1.47 8.26
N CYS A 191 -12.49 -1.42 7.15
CA CYS A 191 -12.61 -2.49 6.18
C CYS A 191 -12.67 -1.86 4.79
N CYS A 192 -11.65 -2.10 3.96
CA CYS A 192 -11.47 -1.36 2.72
C CYS A 192 -10.92 -2.21 1.59
N ALA A 193 -11.40 -1.96 0.38
CA ALA A 193 -10.79 -2.51 -0.82
C ALA A 193 -9.46 -1.80 -1.08
N CYS A 194 -8.35 -2.55 -1.02
CA CYS A 194 -7.02 -2.00 -1.13
C CYS A 194 -6.04 -2.96 -1.82
N CYS A 195 -5.23 -2.43 -2.74
CA CYS A 195 -4.17 -3.18 -3.43
C CYS A 195 -2.78 -3.01 -2.78
N GLY A 196 -2.61 -2.14 -1.79
CA GLY A 196 -1.34 -1.86 -1.15
C GLY A 196 -0.81 -2.99 -0.25
N THR A 197 0.42 -2.83 0.21
CA THR A 197 1.02 -3.73 1.21
C THR A 197 0.77 -3.21 2.62
N HIS A 198 0.51 -4.12 3.55
CA HIS A 198 0.16 -3.79 4.94
C HIS A 198 0.96 -4.62 5.93
N VAL A 199 1.08 -4.12 7.15
CA VAL A 199 1.55 -4.91 8.29
C VAL A 199 0.51 -5.98 8.65
N MET A 200 0.94 -7.03 9.36
CA MET A 200 0.05 -8.15 9.73
C MET A 200 -0.68 -7.93 11.06
N ARG A 201 -0.19 -6.98 11.86
CA ARG A 201 -0.77 -6.61 13.16
C ARG A 201 -0.66 -5.11 13.36
N SER A 202 -1.68 -4.50 13.99
CA SER A 202 -1.71 -3.05 14.19
C SER A 202 -0.50 -2.51 14.98
N GLY A 203 0.01 -3.29 15.94
CA GLY A 203 1.21 -2.92 16.72
C GLY A 203 2.48 -2.72 15.86
N GLN A 204 2.56 -3.34 14.70
CA GLN A 204 3.68 -3.16 13.77
C GLN A 204 3.66 -1.80 13.07
N VAL A 205 2.56 -1.06 13.13
CA VAL A 205 2.49 0.35 12.65
C VAL A 205 3.40 1.24 13.49
N GLY A 206 3.49 0.98 14.78
CA GLY A 206 4.31 1.76 15.70
C GLY A 206 3.55 2.95 16.29
N LEU A 207 3.54 4.08 15.63
CA LEU A 207 2.87 5.32 16.08
C LEU A 207 2.20 6.00 14.88
N VAL A 208 1.08 6.68 15.12
CA VAL A 208 0.49 7.63 14.18
C VAL A 208 0.60 9.03 14.76
N LYS A 209 0.98 10.01 13.93
CA LYS A 209 1.03 11.42 14.29
C LYS A 209 0.41 12.27 13.20
N PHE A 210 -0.64 13.03 13.52
CA PHE A 210 -1.14 14.08 12.65
C PHE A 210 -0.24 15.32 12.74
N LEU A 211 0.07 15.91 11.59
CA LEU A 211 0.98 17.04 11.47
C LEU A 211 0.24 18.35 11.18
N SER A 212 -0.78 18.28 10.35
CA SER A 212 -1.58 19.44 9.98
C SER A 212 -3.00 19.04 9.54
N VAL A 213 -3.92 20.00 9.61
CA VAL A 213 -5.24 19.96 8.99
C VAL A 213 -5.50 21.31 8.33
N GLN A 214 -5.94 21.28 7.08
CA GLN A 214 -6.24 22.49 6.33
C GLN A 214 -7.49 22.31 5.48
N LYS A 215 -8.21 23.43 5.23
CA LYS A 215 -9.35 23.42 4.33
C LYS A 215 -8.90 23.00 2.92
N PHE A 216 -9.59 22.02 2.35
CA PHE A 216 -9.33 21.52 1.02
C PHE A 216 -10.61 21.12 0.31
N ARG A 217 -10.95 21.80 -0.80
CA ARG A 217 -12.21 21.62 -1.53
C ARG A 217 -13.42 21.79 -0.59
N ASP A 218 -14.30 20.78 -0.56
CA ASP A 218 -15.53 20.79 0.29
C ASP A 218 -15.29 20.17 1.68
N GLY A 219 -14.04 19.95 2.07
CA GLY A 219 -13.69 19.35 3.34
C GLY A 219 -12.29 19.73 3.79
N VAL A 220 -11.51 18.75 4.24
CA VAL A 220 -10.15 18.96 4.77
C VAL A 220 -9.12 18.04 4.12
N ARG A 221 -7.89 18.53 4.07
CA ARG A 221 -6.67 17.74 3.87
C ARG A 221 -5.92 17.64 5.18
N ILE A 222 -5.52 16.43 5.51
CA ILE A 222 -4.76 16.09 6.71
C ILE A 222 -3.41 15.55 6.28
N GLU A 223 -2.35 16.01 6.93
CA GLU A 223 -1.02 15.44 6.82
C GLU A 223 -0.72 14.59 8.04
N LEU A 224 -0.17 13.41 7.84
CA LEU A 224 0.19 12.49 8.90
C LEU A 224 1.48 11.72 8.57
N LEU A 225 2.03 11.12 9.62
CA LEU A 225 3.09 10.12 9.54
C LEU A 225 2.73 8.94 10.43
N SER A 226 3.18 7.75 10.01
CA SER A 226 3.11 6.53 10.79
C SER A 226 4.49 5.87 10.84
N GLY A 227 4.71 5.03 11.87
CA GLY A 227 5.98 4.34 12.03
C GLY A 227 6.76 4.85 13.24
N LYS A 228 8.09 4.80 13.14
CA LYS A 228 9.00 5.18 14.21
C LYS A 228 9.73 6.50 13.90
#